data_c24fd516648f26ac09df6f75da7c1b0d
#
_entry.id   c24fd516648f26ac09df6f75da7c1b0d
#
_cell.length_a   1.000
_cell.length_b   1.000
_cell.length_c   1.000
_cell.angle_alpha   90.00
_cell.angle_beta   90.00
_cell.angle_gamma   90.00
#
_symmetry.space_group_name_H-M   'P 1'
#
loop_
_entity.id
_entity.type
_entity.pdbx_description
1 polymer ?
#
loop_
_entity_poly.entity_id
_entity_poly.type
_entity_poly.pdbx_seq_one_letter_code
_entity_poly.pdbx_strand_id
1 'polypeptide(L)'
;MKRKRIGIIVSGILVCCLGVGFYLWNQKQPPGEVVIDAKVDGYDSLEEIEDKVSIIVKAKKVSENPSMIRKNGEENIRFTGTIGNVEILEIYKNTSGKDLKISDEIPILENEAYNKAKNVVYHVAGYRKMEQDKEYMLFLDYSEDDSWYVPCSAIWGKYPLDANEMLLFQGKTTRANYEEEGLLDGIQKEVLEKYGK
;
A
#
# COMPACT_ATOMS: atom_id res chain seq x y z
N MET A 1 -28.52 23.90 52.96
CA MET A 1 -27.87 22.70 52.44
C MET A 1 -28.11 22.39 50.94
N LYS A 2 -29.21 22.81 50.29
CA LYS A 2 -29.49 22.54 48.85
C LYS A 2 -28.54 23.24 47.85
N ARG A 3 -28.08 24.48 48.12
CA ARG A 3 -27.19 25.23 47.19
C ARG A 3 -25.80 24.63 47.02
N LYS A 4 -25.20 24.01 48.02
CA LYS A 4 -23.88 23.36 47.93
C LYS A 4 -23.90 22.10 47.06
N ARG A 5 -24.99 21.32 47.06
CA ARG A 5 -25.14 20.10 46.23
C ARG A 5 -25.28 20.42 44.75
N ILE A 6 -25.95 21.52 44.40
CA ILE A 6 -26.10 21.97 43.00
C ILE A 6 -24.75 22.39 42.41
N GLY A 7 -23.90 23.10 43.18
CA GLY A 7 -22.55 23.48 42.75
C GLY A 7 -21.64 22.31 42.44
N ILE A 8 -21.72 21.23 43.21
CA ILE A 8 -20.90 20.02 43.00
C ILE A 8 -21.33 19.27 41.74
N ILE A 9 -22.66 19.20 41.48
CA ILE A 9 -23.19 18.53 40.28
C ILE A 9 -22.79 19.29 38.99
N VAL A 10 -22.92 20.63 39.01
CA VAL A 10 -22.53 21.46 37.86
C VAL A 10 -21.04 21.39 37.59
N SER A 11 -20.21 21.38 38.65
CA SER A 11 -18.76 21.23 38.50
C SER A 11 -18.35 19.86 37.92
N GLY A 12 -19.02 18.77 38.34
CA GLY A 12 -18.79 17.42 37.79
C GLY A 12 -19.15 17.30 36.32
N ILE A 13 -20.27 17.88 35.89
CA ILE A 13 -20.68 17.86 34.47
C ILE A 13 -19.69 18.66 33.62
N LEU A 14 -19.21 19.80 34.09
CA LEU A 14 -18.24 20.63 33.37
C LEU A 14 -16.91 19.89 33.14
N VAL A 15 -16.40 19.15 34.15
CA VAL A 15 -15.18 18.35 34.03
C VAL A 15 -15.36 17.18 33.06
N CYS A 16 -16.53 16.52 33.08
CA CYS A 16 -16.83 15.46 32.11
C CYS A 16 -16.90 15.99 30.66
N CYS A 17 -17.54 17.14 30.45
CA CYS A 17 -17.62 17.76 29.12
C CYS A 17 -16.25 18.19 28.60
N LEU A 18 -15.38 18.74 29.47
CA LEU A 18 -14.01 19.09 29.10
C LEU A 18 -13.15 17.83 28.80
N GLY A 19 -13.31 16.75 29.55
CA GLY A 19 -12.62 15.47 29.33
C GLY A 19 -13.03 14.81 28.01
N VAL A 20 -14.33 14.78 27.71
CA VAL A 20 -14.84 14.25 26.42
C VAL A 20 -14.41 15.15 25.25
N GLY A 21 -14.49 16.45 25.40
CA GLY A 21 -14.02 17.41 24.38
C GLY A 21 -12.54 17.26 24.10
N PHE A 22 -11.70 17.09 25.13
CA PHE A 22 -10.26 16.84 24.97
C PHE A 22 -9.97 15.48 24.34
N TYR A 23 -10.72 14.43 24.70
CA TYR A 23 -10.60 13.11 24.11
C TYR A 23 -10.95 13.13 22.61
N LEU A 24 -12.06 13.78 22.22
CA LEU A 24 -12.46 13.93 20.82
C LEU A 24 -11.48 14.80 20.02
N TRP A 25 -10.94 15.86 20.65
CA TRP A 25 -9.91 16.72 20.04
C TRP A 25 -8.60 15.96 19.79
N ASN A 26 -8.23 15.03 20.66
CA ASN A 26 -7.01 14.26 20.56
C ASN A 26 -7.13 13.04 19.62
N GLN A 27 -8.30 12.75 19.07
CA GLN A 27 -8.44 11.79 17.97
C GLN A 27 -7.70 12.39 16.77
N LYS A 28 -6.58 11.75 16.41
CA LYS A 28 -5.81 12.14 15.22
C LYS A 28 -6.75 12.10 14.02
N GLN A 29 -6.84 13.20 13.29
CA GLN A 29 -7.54 13.22 12.02
C GLN A 29 -6.92 12.14 11.12
N PRO A 30 -7.74 11.36 10.37
CA PRO A 30 -7.21 10.42 9.40
C PRO A 30 -6.29 11.17 8.42
N PRO A 31 -5.26 10.54 7.89
CA PRO A 31 -4.38 11.16 6.90
C PRO A 31 -5.20 11.58 5.67
N GLY A 32 -4.80 12.69 5.06
CA GLY A 32 -5.26 13.03 3.72
C GLY A 32 -4.70 12.04 2.71
N GLU A 33 -5.43 11.80 1.62
CA GLU A 33 -5.04 10.86 0.56
C GLU A 33 -4.78 11.63 -0.73
N VAL A 34 -3.65 11.38 -1.39
CA VAL A 34 -3.25 12.04 -2.64
C VAL A 34 -2.72 11.00 -3.62
N VAL A 35 -3.33 10.93 -4.80
CA VAL A 35 -2.81 10.16 -5.93
C VAL A 35 -1.77 11.01 -6.66
N ILE A 36 -0.58 10.48 -6.87
CA ILE A 36 0.46 11.05 -7.72
C ILE A 36 0.38 10.36 -9.07
N ASP A 37 0.08 11.14 -10.11
CA ASP A 37 0.08 10.62 -11.47
C ASP A 37 1.48 10.15 -11.85
N ALA A 38 1.57 8.93 -12.35
CA ALA A 38 2.79 8.36 -12.90
C ALA A 38 2.46 7.66 -14.22
N LYS A 39 3.37 7.78 -15.17
CA LYS A 39 3.27 6.99 -16.40
C LYS A 39 3.67 5.56 -16.05
N VAL A 40 2.72 4.64 -16.17
CA VAL A 40 2.92 3.20 -16.01
C VAL A 40 2.65 2.51 -17.36
N ASP A 41 3.33 1.42 -17.65
CA ASP A 41 3.00 0.59 -18.79
C ASP A 41 1.76 -0.25 -18.41
N GLY A 42 0.79 -0.34 -19.31
CA GLY A 42 -0.39 -1.19 -19.15
C GLY A 42 -0.16 -2.59 -19.71
N TYR A 43 -0.97 -3.55 -19.29
CA TYR A 43 -0.95 -4.94 -19.76
C TYR A 43 -2.38 -5.42 -20.00
N ASP A 44 -2.59 -6.21 -21.05
CA ASP A 44 -3.90 -6.71 -21.44
C ASP A 44 -4.21 -8.11 -20.86
N SER A 45 -3.20 -8.80 -20.32
CA SER A 45 -3.35 -10.16 -19.78
C SER A 45 -2.32 -10.51 -18.71
N LEU A 46 -2.62 -11.54 -17.91
CA LEU A 46 -1.68 -12.11 -16.95
C LEU A 46 -0.44 -12.68 -17.65
N GLU A 47 -0.61 -13.30 -18.83
CA GLU A 47 0.49 -13.87 -19.62
C GLU A 47 1.54 -12.83 -19.99
N GLU A 48 1.13 -11.63 -20.42
CA GLU A 48 2.05 -10.52 -20.72
C GLU A 48 2.86 -10.09 -19.50
N ILE A 49 2.25 -10.04 -18.31
CA ILE A 49 2.96 -9.72 -17.06
C ILE A 49 3.94 -10.83 -16.72
N GLU A 50 3.51 -12.10 -16.83
CA GLU A 50 4.35 -13.26 -16.54
C GLU A 50 5.59 -13.33 -17.45
N ASP A 51 5.41 -13.01 -18.74
CA ASP A 51 6.50 -12.98 -19.69
C ASP A 51 7.49 -11.85 -19.43
N LYS A 52 6.99 -10.72 -18.99
CA LYS A 52 7.77 -9.49 -18.76
C LYS A 52 8.71 -9.60 -17.58
N VAL A 53 8.29 -10.22 -16.46
CA VAL A 53 9.06 -10.21 -15.21
C VAL A 53 10.02 -11.36 -15.08
N SER A 54 11.07 -11.18 -14.29
CA SER A 54 12.06 -12.22 -14.00
C SER A 54 11.70 -13.07 -12.77
N ILE A 55 10.78 -12.62 -11.91
CA ILE A 55 10.44 -13.28 -10.66
C ILE A 55 8.93 -13.30 -10.49
N ILE A 56 8.39 -14.47 -10.14
CA ILE A 56 6.99 -14.66 -9.74
C ILE A 56 6.97 -15.47 -8.45
N VAL A 57 6.46 -14.87 -7.39
CA VAL A 57 6.40 -15.49 -6.07
C VAL A 57 5.05 -15.29 -5.39
N LYS A 58 4.63 -16.26 -4.60
CA LYS A 58 3.64 -16.09 -3.54
C LYS A 58 4.37 -15.66 -2.29
N ALA A 59 3.94 -14.58 -1.66
CA ALA A 59 4.62 -14.04 -0.50
C ALA A 59 3.64 -13.45 0.52
N LYS A 60 4.08 -13.36 1.78
CA LYS A 60 3.34 -12.76 2.88
C LYS A 60 4.05 -11.51 3.38
N LYS A 61 3.31 -10.41 3.55
CA LYS A 61 3.83 -9.18 4.15
C LYS A 61 4.19 -9.40 5.62
N VAL A 62 5.46 -9.15 5.98
CA VAL A 62 5.95 -9.38 7.35
C VAL A 62 6.34 -8.10 8.10
N SER A 63 6.81 -7.07 7.38
CA SER A 63 7.16 -5.79 8.00
C SER A 63 7.30 -4.67 6.96
N GLU A 64 7.59 -3.46 7.40
CA GLU A 64 7.92 -2.35 6.51
C GLU A 64 8.89 -1.36 7.16
N ASN A 65 9.65 -0.66 6.34
CA ASN A 65 10.51 0.43 6.74
C ASN A 65 9.73 1.76 6.76
N PRO A 66 10.26 2.82 7.39
CA PRO A 66 9.69 4.15 7.26
C PRO A 66 9.58 4.61 5.80
N SER A 67 8.49 5.29 5.47
CA SER A 67 8.27 5.82 4.13
C SER A 67 9.38 6.78 3.69
N MET A 68 9.76 6.69 2.42
CA MET A 68 10.76 7.53 1.77
C MET A 68 10.07 8.55 0.87
N ILE A 69 10.38 9.83 1.04
CA ILE A 69 9.87 10.91 0.19
C ILE A 69 11.06 11.80 -0.17
N ARG A 70 11.52 11.68 -1.42
CA ARG A 70 12.61 12.51 -1.95
C ARG A 70 12.04 13.62 -2.83
N LYS A 71 12.46 14.86 -2.60
CA LYS A 71 11.99 16.03 -3.31
C LYS A 71 13.12 16.65 -4.15
N ASN A 72 12.72 17.31 -5.24
CA ASN A 72 13.58 18.23 -5.97
C ASN A 72 13.02 19.66 -5.79
N GLY A 73 13.62 20.44 -4.87
CA GLY A 73 13.06 21.71 -4.39
C GLY A 73 11.94 21.51 -3.35
N GLU A 74 11.18 22.58 -3.07
CA GLU A 74 10.20 22.56 -1.98
C GLU A 74 8.91 21.80 -2.31
N GLU A 75 8.48 21.77 -3.57
CA GLU A 75 7.16 21.27 -3.97
C GLU A 75 7.19 20.00 -4.81
N ASN A 76 8.26 19.72 -5.56
CA ASN A 76 8.30 18.60 -6.49
C ASN A 76 8.75 17.30 -5.83
N ILE A 77 7.84 16.33 -5.70
CA ILE A 77 8.16 14.97 -5.28
C ILE A 77 8.85 14.26 -6.46
N ARG A 78 10.10 13.86 -6.29
CA ARG A 78 10.89 13.10 -7.27
C ARG A 78 10.71 11.59 -7.09
N PHE A 79 10.58 11.16 -5.86
CA PHE A 79 10.41 9.75 -5.49
C PHE A 79 9.60 9.65 -4.21
N THR A 80 8.69 8.69 -4.16
CA THR A 80 7.92 8.36 -2.97
C THR A 80 7.63 6.86 -2.95
N GLY A 81 7.81 6.25 -1.79
CA GLY A 81 7.57 4.82 -1.61
C GLY A 81 7.89 4.36 -0.20
N THR A 82 7.59 3.11 0.07
CA THR A 82 7.91 2.40 1.31
C THR A 82 8.58 1.09 0.94
N ILE A 83 9.62 0.68 1.66
CA ILE A 83 10.15 -0.67 1.49
C ILE A 83 9.38 -1.60 2.43
N GLY A 84 8.58 -2.48 1.84
CA GLY A 84 7.94 -3.58 2.54
C GLY A 84 8.85 -4.80 2.53
N ASN A 85 8.87 -5.59 3.61
CA ASN A 85 9.53 -6.88 3.62
C ASN A 85 8.47 -7.97 3.54
N VAL A 86 8.70 -8.95 2.67
CA VAL A 86 7.80 -10.09 2.49
C VAL A 86 8.58 -11.39 2.66
N GLU A 87 7.95 -12.37 3.29
CA GLU A 87 8.43 -13.76 3.36
C GLU A 87 7.95 -14.51 2.12
N ILE A 88 8.86 -15.13 1.39
CA ILE A 88 8.53 -15.97 0.23
C ILE A 88 7.89 -17.28 0.70
N LEU A 89 6.67 -17.55 0.25
CA LEU A 89 5.95 -18.80 0.53
C LEU A 89 6.13 -19.83 -0.60
N GLU A 90 6.10 -19.38 -1.86
CA GLU A 90 6.27 -20.21 -3.04
C GLU A 90 7.00 -19.44 -4.15
N ILE A 91 7.77 -20.15 -5.00
CA ILE A 91 8.47 -19.57 -6.14
C ILE A 91 7.97 -20.26 -7.42
N TYR A 92 7.34 -19.49 -8.31
CA TYR A 92 6.82 -19.98 -9.60
C TYR A 92 7.76 -19.68 -10.77
N LYS A 93 8.49 -18.56 -10.70
CA LYS A 93 9.48 -18.15 -11.70
C LYS A 93 10.64 -17.44 -10.99
N ASN A 94 11.88 -17.79 -11.35
CA ASN A 94 13.06 -17.04 -10.97
C ASN A 94 14.13 -17.18 -12.06
N THR A 95 14.19 -16.19 -12.95
CA THR A 95 15.20 -16.06 -14.00
C THR A 95 16.13 -14.87 -13.77
N SER A 96 16.02 -14.23 -12.60
CA SER A 96 16.77 -13.00 -12.24
C SER A 96 18.26 -13.23 -11.95
N GLY A 97 18.68 -14.48 -11.74
CA GLY A 97 20.03 -14.81 -11.26
C GLY A 97 20.23 -14.62 -9.76
N LYS A 98 19.20 -14.17 -9.01
CA LYS A 98 19.25 -14.09 -7.55
C LYS A 98 18.93 -15.45 -6.92
N ASP A 99 19.65 -15.83 -5.85
CA ASP A 99 19.40 -17.06 -5.10
C ASP A 99 18.24 -16.83 -4.11
N LEU A 100 17.00 -17.05 -4.58
CA LEU A 100 15.79 -16.93 -3.76
C LEU A 100 15.35 -18.29 -3.24
N LYS A 101 14.94 -18.35 -1.98
CA LYS A 101 14.44 -19.56 -1.32
C LYS A 101 13.12 -19.31 -0.61
N ILE A 102 12.35 -20.37 -0.43
CA ILE A 102 11.16 -20.36 0.44
C ILE A 102 11.61 -19.98 1.86
N SER A 103 10.82 -19.14 2.51
CA SER A 103 11.07 -18.50 3.80
C SER A 103 12.16 -17.41 3.82
N ASP A 104 12.73 -17.03 2.67
CA ASP A 104 13.55 -15.82 2.61
C ASP A 104 12.68 -14.58 2.79
N GLU A 105 13.17 -13.60 3.54
CA GLU A 105 12.59 -12.27 3.58
C GLU A 105 13.26 -11.38 2.54
N ILE A 106 12.47 -10.79 1.65
CA ILE A 106 12.96 -9.90 0.60
C ILE A 106 12.34 -8.51 0.68
N PRO A 107 13.12 -7.43 0.41
CA PRO A 107 12.63 -6.06 0.39
C PRO A 107 11.92 -5.73 -0.92
N ILE A 108 10.68 -5.26 -0.86
CA ILE A 108 9.86 -4.87 -2.01
C ILE A 108 9.61 -3.36 -1.98
N LEU A 109 9.79 -2.68 -3.11
CA LEU A 109 9.34 -1.31 -3.26
C LEU A 109 7.80 -1.27 -3.36
N GLU A 110 7.18 -0.64 -2.40
CA GLU A 110 5.75 -0.30 -2.43
C GLU A 110 5.58 1.17 -2.80
N ASN A 111 4.79 1.45 -3.85
CA ASN A 111 4.61 2.77 -4.43
C ASN A 111 3.59 3.63 -3.65
N GLU A 112 3.56 3.45 -2.34
CA GLU A 112 2.78 4.24 -1.38
C GLU A 112 3.68 4.73 -0.25
N ALA A 113 3.48 5.97 0.20
CA ALA A 113 4.24 6.54 1.29
C ALA A 113 3.42 7.48 2.18
N TYR A 114 3.58 7.36 3.50
CA TYR A 114 2.98 8.26 4.48
C TYR A 114 3.92 9.40 4.84
N ASN A 115 3.48 10.63 4.59
CA ASN A 115 4.15 11.85 5.02
C ASN A 115 3.63 12.28 6.40
N LYS A 116 4.36 11.92 7.44
CA LYS A 116 4.00 12.24 8.83
C LYS A 116 3.89 13.74 9.08
N ALA A 117 4.74 14.57 8.47
CA ALA A 117 4.76 16.01 8.70
C ALA A 117 3.53 16.71 8.11
N LYS A 118 2.99 16.20 7.00
CA LYS A 118 1.79 16.74 6.35
C LYS A 118 0.51 15.98 6.71
N ASN A 119 0.62 14.84 7.39
CA ASN A 119 -0.45 13.89 7.64
C ASN A 119 -1.15 13.48 6.32
N VAL A 120 -0.37 13.04 5.31
CA VAL A 120 -0.85 12.69 3.98
C VAL A 120 -0.23 11.36 3.54
N VAL A 121 -1.05 10.47 2.96
CA VAL A 121 -0.60 9.29 2.21
C VAL A 121 -0.54 9.65 0.73
N TYR A 122 0.55 9.30 0.09
CA TYR A 122 0.76 9.43 -1.36
C TYR A 122 0.66 8.06 -2.02
N HIS A 123 -0.18 7.92 -3.04
CA HIS A 123 -0.38 6.74 -3.85
C HIS A 123 0.15 7.00 -5.26
N VAL A 124 1.25 6.40 -5.65
CA VAL A 124 1.79 6.53 -7.02
C VAL A 124 0.95 5.68 -7.95
N ALA A 125 0.35 6.27 -8.98
CA ALA A 125 -0.59 5.63 -9.89
C ALA A 125 -1.73 4.88 -9.18
N GLY A 126 -2.15 5.35 -7.99
CA GLY A 126 -3.19 4.67 -7.21
C GLY A 126 -2.71 3.42 -6.46
N TYR A 127 -1.41 3.12 -6.43
CA TYR A 127 -0.89 1.96 -5.72
C TYR A 127 -1.35 1.93 -4.26
N ARG A 128 -1.87 0.80 -3.82
CA ARG A 128 -2.22 0.54 -2.42
C ARG A 128 -1.20 -0.41 -1.81
N LYS A 129 -0.66 -0.03 -0.67
CA LYS A 129 0.34 -0.82 0.05
C LYS A 129 -0.23 -2.16 0.54
N MET A 130 0.60 -3.20 0.56
CA MET A 130 0.25 -4.50 1.14
C MET A 130 -0.08 -4.37 2.63
N GLU A 131 -1.09 -5.11 3.07
CA GLU A 131 -1.48 -5.20 4.47
C GLU A 131 -0.63 -6.23 5.22
N GLN A 132 -0.35 -5.94 6.50
CA GLN A 132 0.42 -6.82 7.37
C GLN A 132 -0.22 -8.22 7.47
N ASP A 133 0.60 -9.26 7.42
CA ASP A 133 0.21 -10.67 7.53
C ASP A 133 -0.70 -11.21 6.41
N LYS A 134 -0.91 -10.42 5.34
CA LYS A 134 -1.65 -10.84 4.15
C LYS A 134 -0.74 -11.45 3.10
N GLU A 135 -1.33 -12.31 2.25
CA GLU A 135 -0.65 -13.02 1.16
C GLU A 135 -0.94 -12.39 -0.19
N TYR A 136 0.08 -12.34 -1.04
CA TYR A 136 0.05 -11.73 -2.36
C TYR A 136 0.76 -12.58 -3.39
N MET A 137 0.25 -12.56 -4.63
CA MET A 137 1.06 -12.89 -5.79
C MET A 137 1.84 -11.67 -6.22
N LEU A 138 3.15 -11.82 -6.37
CA LEU A 138 4.07 -10.75 -6.72
C LEU A 138 4.82 -11.11 -8.02
N PHE A 139 4.77 -10.16 -8.95
CA PHE A 139 5.44 -10.19 -10.25
C PHE A 139 6.51 -9.11 -10.24
N LEU A 140 7.78 -9.52 -10.15
CA LEU A 140 8.87 -8.65 -9.73
C LEU A 140 10.06 -8.68 -10.68
N ASP A 141 10.79 -7.56 -10.69
CA ASP A 141 12.17 -7.50 -11.13
C ASP A 141 13.07 -7.01 -10.00
N TYR A 142 14.39 -7.27 -10.10
CA TYR A 142 15.35 -6.81 -9.11
C TYR A 142 16.06 -5.52 -9.58
N SER A 143 16.09 -4.50 -8.73
CA SER A 143 16.88 -3.28 -8.96
C SER A 143 18.27 -3.46 -8.37
N GLU A 144 19.27 -3.58 -9.23
CA GLU A 144 20.68 -3.68 -8.80
C GLU A 144 21.17 -2.41 -8.11
N ASP A 145 20.72 -1.24 -8.58
CA ASP A 145 21.14 0.05 -8.04
C ASP A 145 20.60 0.30 -6.62
N ASP A 146 19.41 -0.20 -6.36
CA ASP A 146 18.69 0.07 -5.11
C ASP A 146 18.72 -1.11 -4.13
N SER A 147 19.05 -2.31 -4.60
CA SER A 147 19.09 -3.54 -3.82
C SER A 147 17.74 -3.96 -3.23
N TRP A 148 16.64 -3.70 -3.94
CA TRP A 148 15.29 -4.19 -3.62
C TRP A 148 14.57 -4.71 -4.87
N TYR A 149 13.45 -5.41 -4.64
CA TYR A 149 12.60 -5.91 -5.71
C TYR A 149 11.51 -4.88 -6.03
N VAL A 150 11.17 -4.76 -7.32
CA VAL A 150 10.23 -3.76 -7.84
C VAL A 150 9.06 -4.48 -8.48
N PRO A 151 7.81 -4.20 -8.07
CA PRO A 151 6.63 -4.71 -8.75
C PRO A 151 6.56 -4.23 -10.20
N CYS A 152 6.14 -5.11 -11.10
CA CYS A 152 5.97 -4.82 -12.52
C CYS A 152 5.12 -3.56 -12.71
N SER A 153 5.66 -2.58 -13.41
CA SER A 153 4.98 -1.32 -13.75
C SER A 153 4.15 -0.73 -12.60
N ALA A 154 4.73 -0.67 -11.41
CA ALA A 154 4.14 -0.20 -10.16
C ALA A 154 2.90 -1.00 -9.72
N ILE A 155 1.75 -0.79 -10.36
CA ILE A 155 0.45 -1.35 -9.94
C ILE A 155 0.18 -2.76 -10.48
N TRP A 156 0.86 -3.17 -11.55
CA TRP A 156 0.62 -4.44 -12.25
C TRP A 156 1.37 -5.64 -11.66
N GLY A 157 2.24 -5.40 -10.70
CA GLY A 157 3.10 -6.44 -10.12
C GLY A 157 2.64 -6.98 -8.77
N LYS A 158 1.45 -6.61 -8.26
CA LYS A 158 0.97 -7.05 -6.95
C LYS A 158 -0.52 -7.37 -6.98
N TYR A 159 -0.87 -8.60 -6.62
CA TYR A 159 -2.26 -9.05 -6.54
C TYR A 159 -2.53 -9.72 -5.19
N PRO A 160 -3.50 -9.20 -4.39
CA PRO A 160 -3.90 -9.85 -3.16
C PRO A 160 -4.56 -11.20 -3.45
N LEU A 161 -4.30 -12.21 -2.61
CA LEU A 161 -4.95 -13.50 -2.66
C LEU A 161 -6.28 -13.52 -1.91
N ASP A 162 -6.60 -12.47 -1.17
CA ASP A 162 -7.94 -12.20 -0.64
C ASP A 162 -8.75 -11.43 -1.70
N ALA A 163 -9.76 -12.07 -2.27
CA ALA A 163 -10.61 -11.48 -3.31
C ALA A 163 -11.40 -10.22 -2.84
N ASN A 164 -11.48 -9.98 -1.53
CA ASN A 164 -12.15 -8.82 -0.96
C ASN A 164 -11.19 -7.62 -0.75
N GLU A 165 -9.88 -7.83 -0.92
CA GLU A 165 -8.90 -6.76 -0.78
C GLU A 165 -8.84 -5.92 -2.07
N MET A 166 -8.92 -4.60 -1.91
CA MET A 166 -8.85 -3.68 -3.05
C MET A 166 -7.42 -3.62 -3.60
N LEU A 167 -7.30 -3.72 -4.92
CA LEU A 167 -6.02 -3.59 -5.64
C LEU A 167 -5.45 -2.18 -5.56
N LEU A 168 -6.30 -1.19 -5.79
CA LEU A 168 -5.92 0.21 -5.89
C LEU A 168 -6.64 1.07 -4.85
N PHE A 169 -6.04 2.20 -4.55
CA PHE A 169 -6.70 3.28 -3.84
C PHE A 169 -7.70 3.98 -4.77
N GLN A 170 -8.99 3.91 -4.43
CA GLN A 170 -10.06 4.58 -5.17
C GLN A 170 -10.13 6.05 -4.78
N GLY A 171 -9.19 6.87 -5.30
CA GLY A 171 -9.24 8.32 -5.24
C GLY A 171 -10.15 8.91 -6.31
N LYS A 172 -10.08 10.23 -6.52
CA LYS A 172 -10.79 10.90 -7.63
C LYS A 172 -10.25 10.38 -8.96
N THR A 173 -10.99 9.48 -9.57
CA THR A 173 -10.61 8.74 -10.77
C THR A 173 -10.87 9.57 -12.03
N THR A 174 -9.92 9.62 -12.96
CA THR A 174 -10.14 10.12 -14.32
C THR A 174 -10.70 8.99 -15.18
N ARG A 175 -11.29 9.30 -16.35
CA ARG A 175 -11.90 8.29 -17.25
C ARG A 175 -10.90 7.21 -17.70
N ALA A 176 -9.63 7.56 -17.87
CA ALA A 176 -8.56 6.62 -18.24
C ALA A 176 -8.35 5.52 -17.18
N ASN A 177 -8.53 5.85 -15.91
CA ASN A 177 -8.36 4.91 -14.80
C ASN A 177 -9.46 3.84 -14.77
N TYR A 178 -10.68 4.07 -15.29
CA TYR A 178 -11.75 3.06 -15.31
C TYR A 178 -11.45 1.88 -16.24
N GLU A 179 -10.83 2.15 -17.39
CA GLU A 179 -10.44 1.07 -18.33
C GLU A 179 -9.31 0.23 -17.72
N GLU A 180 -8.34 0.88 -17.11
CA GLU A 180 -7.22 0.25 -16.42
C GLU A 180 -7.66 -0.55 -15.18
N GLU A 181 -8.59 -0.04 -14.36
CA GLU A 181 -9.21 -0.76 -13.24
C GLU A 181 -9.93 -2.03 -13.73
N GLY A 182 -10.66 -1.96 -14.83
CA GLY A 182 -11.37 -3.12 -15.39
C GLY A 182 -10.41 -4.23 -15.87
N LEU A 183 -9.26 -3.86 -16.44
CA LEU A 183 -8.20 -4.80 -16.82
C LEU A 183 -7.54 -5.42 -15.59
N LEU A 184 -7.18 -4.61 -14.60
CA LEU A 184 -6.58 -5.09 -13.35
C LEU A 184 -7.51 -6.07 -12.61
N ASP A 185 -8.80 -5.79 -12.52
CA ASP A 185 -9.80 -6.67 -11.93
C ASP A 185 -9.92 -8.00 -12.72
N GLY A 186 -9.82 -7.94 -14.05
CA GLY A 186 -9.78 -9.11 -14.92
C GLY A 186 -8.57 -9.98 -14.63
N ILE A 187 -7.38 -9.38 -14.60
CA ILE A 187 -6.13 -10.08 -14.32
C ILE A 187 -6.09 -10.63 -12.89
N GLN A 188 -6.65 -9.90 -11.90
CA GLN A 188 -6.77 -10.44 -10.54
C GLN A 188 -7.56 -11.75 -10.50
N LYS A 189 -8.64 -11.87 -11.26
CA LYS A 189 -9.40 -13.12 -11.35
C LYS A 189 -8.56 -14.24 -11.94
N GLU A 190 -7.80 -13.98 -13.01
CA GLU A 190 -6.88 -14.95 -13.59
C GLU A 190 -5.79 -15.37 -12.58
N VAL A 191 -5.24 -14.43 -11.81
CA VAL A 191 -4.26 -14.71 -10.74
C VAL A 191 -4.88 -15.61 -9.67
N LEU A 192 -6.09 -15.30 -9.19
CA LEU A 192 -6.78 -16.11 -8.19
C LEU A 192 -7.11 -17.52 -8.70
N GLU A 193 -7.52 -17.66 -9.96
CA GLU A 193 -7.77 -18.97 -10.59
C GLU A 193 -6.49 -19.81 -10.73
N LYS A 194 -5.38 -19.19 -11.09
CA LYS A 194 -4.11 -19.87 -11.34
C LYS A 194 -3.31 -20.15 -10.07
N TYR A 195 -3.28 -19.21 -9.12
CA TYR A 195 -2.38 -19.21 -7.97
C TYR A 195 -3.08 -19.18 -6.60
N GLY A 196 -4.39 -18.98 -6.55
CA GLY A 196 -5.16 -18.83 -5.31
C GLY A 196 -5.53 -20.14 -4.60
N LYS A 197 -4.92 -21.27 -4.99
CA LYS A 197 -5.22 -22.61 -4.44
C LYS A 197 -4.34 -22.97 -3.26
#